data_43bfac0972692f52026ff03d51c88e2d
#
_entry.id   43bfac0972692f52026ff03d51c88e2d
#
_cell.length_a   1.000
_cell.length_b   1.000
_cell.length_c   1.000
_cell.angle_alpha   90.00
_cell.angle_beta   90.00
_cell.angle_gamma   90.00
#
_symmetry.space_group_name_H-M   'P 1'
#
loop_
_entity.id
_entity.type
_entity.pdbx_description
1 polymer ?
#
loop_
_entity_poly.entity_id
_entity_poly.type
_entity_poly.pdbx_seq_one_letter_code
_entity_poly.pdbx_strand_id
1 'polypeptide(L)'
;MYRKSDVLKKSTYTTGEVATLLGITIPTVIRYCEAGYIPYHKTETGHRRILAKDVCDYLETQNMLFDDDESMKADVIYARVSTHKQANRGDLDRQIEKVKLFAINENVKNLIVKTDIGSGLNDNRKGLLSLIDMIQEGKVNRVFILYKDRLTRFGYHYLEKICNFHGVSIVVVSDETESASQSEELAEDIIELIHSFSGKLYELRSKIKKEIDDE
;
A
#
# COMPACT_ATOMS: atom_id res chain seq x y z
N MET A 1 19.47 18.37 3.26
CA MET A 1 18.39 18.27 2.26
C MET A 1 17.37 17.26 2.74
N TYR A 2 16.07 17.59 2.71
CA TYR A 2 14.99 16.87 3.37
C TYR A 2 14.05 16.29 2.31
N ARG A 3 13.56 15.05 2.53
CA ARG A 3 12.53 14.47 1.65
C ARG A 3 11.15 14.96 2.10
N LYS A 4 10.31 15.34 1.17
CA LYS A 4 8.95 15.81 1.44
C LYS A 4 8.12 14.77 2.21
N SER A 5 8.24 13.49 1.83
CA SER A 5 7.60 12.38 2.53
C SER A 5 8.01 12.26 3.99
N ASP A 6 9.28 12.51 4.31
CA ASP A 6 9.76 12.45 5.70
C ASP A 6 9.16 13.57 6.55
N VAL A 7 9.01 14.77 5.98
CA VAL A 7 8.40 15.91 6.66
C VAL A 7 6.90 15.69 6.85
N LEU A 8 6.22 15.06 5.89
CA LEU A 8 4.77 14.82 5.95
C LEU A 8 4.35 13.60 6.79
N LYS A 9 5.30 12.84 7.38
CA LYS A 9 4.99 11.75 8.33
C LYS A 9 4.19 12.20 9.56
N LYS A 10 4.28 13.47 9.92
CA LYS A 10 3.49 14.09 10.97
C LYS A 10 2.56 15.14 10.36
N SER A 11 1.43 15.38 10.99
CA SER A 11 0.53 16.46 10.58
C SER A 11 0.97 17.83 11.12
N THR A 12 1.59 17.84 12.32
CA THR A 12 2.01 19.07 13.00
C THR A 12 3.36 18.88 13.70
N TYR A 13 4.08 19.99 13.84
CA TYR A 13 5.38 20.09 14.51
C TYR A 13 5.35 21.09 15.65
N THR A 14 6.13 20.84 16.69
CA THR A 14 6.51 21.81 17.71
C THR A 14 7.68 22.66 17.22
N THR A 15 7.91 23.83 17.84
CA THR A 15 9.11 24.66 17.55
C THR A 15 10.41 23.90 17.83
N GLY A 16 10.43 23.00 18.82
CA GLY A 16 11.60 22.17 19.13
C GLY A 16 11.88 21.12 18.05
N GLU A 17 10.83 20.46 17.53
CA GLU A 17 10.97 19.49 16.44
C GLU A 17 11.42 20.15 15.14
N VAL A 18 10.89 21.34 14.83
CA VAL A 18 11.36 22.12 13.67
C VAL A 18 12.80 22.57 13.85
N ALA A 19 13.19 22.99 15.06
CA ALA A 19 14.57 23.35 15.38
C ALA A 19 15.55 22.18 15.15
N THR A 20 15.17 20.98 15.62
CA THR A 20 15.94 19.75 15.39
C THR A 20 16.00 19.41 13.90
N LEU A 21 14.86 19.48 13.20
CA LEU A 21 14.76 19.21 11.77
C LEU A 21 15.68 20.15 10.96
N LEU A 22 15.64 21.46 11.24
CA LEU A 22 16.40 22.45 10.50
C LEU A 22 17.86 22.59 10.97
N GLY A 23 18.26 21.93 12.07
CA GLY A 23 19.60 22.08 12.66
C GLY A 23 19.86 23.49 13.24
N ILE A 24 18.80 24.17 13.70
CA ILE A 24 18.86 25.54 14.27
C ILE A 24 18.32 25.57 15.70
N THR A 25 18.44 26.71 16.36
CA THR A 25 17.95 26.87 17.75
C THR A 25 16.45 27.17 17.80
N ILE A 26 15.77 26.77 18.89
CA ILE A 26 14.35 27.06 19.11
C ILE A 26 14.04 28.56 19.01
N PRO A 27 14.84 29.48 19.62
CA PRO A 27 14.65 30.91 19.47
C PRO A 27 14.67 31.38 18.00
N THR A 28 15.52 30.76 17.17
CA THR A 28 15.55 31.07 15.73
C THR A 28 14.26 30.65 15.01
N VAL A 29 13.70 29.47 15.33
CA VAL A 29 12.40 29.02 14.78
C VAL A 29 11.30 29.99 15.22
N ILE A 30 11.27 30.41 16.49
CA ILE A 30 10.30 31.39 17.00
C ILE A 30 10.39 32.69 16.19
N ARG A 31 11.59 33.19 15.97
CA ARG A 31 11.81 34.41 15.17
C ARG A 31 11.32 34.24 13.73
N TYR A 32 11.50 33.08 13.11
CA TYR A 32 10.98 32.79 11.76
C TYR A 32 9.46 32.73 11.73
N CYS A 33 8.85 32.19 12.78
CA CYS A 33 7.40 32.21 12.92
C CYS A 33 6.86 33.65 13.08
N GLU A 34 7.49 34.47 13.91
CA GLU A 34 7.08 35.86 14.15
C GLU A 34 7.35 36.77 12.96
N ALA A 35 8.37 36.50 12.18
CA ALA A 35 8.68 37.20 10.93
C ALA A 35 7.79 36.75 9.74
N GLY A 36 6.93 35.75 9.94
CA GLY A 36 6.01 35.25 8.89
C GLY A 36 6.66 34.32 7.88
N TYR A 37 7.92 33.88 8.08
CA TYR A 37 8.56 32.91 7.19
C TYR A 37 7.98 31.51 7.33
N ILE A 38 7.54 31.14 8.55
CA ILE A 38 6.92 29.86 8.85
C ILE A 38 5.56 30.14 9.52
N PRO A 39 4.44 29.88 8.85
CA PRO A 39 3.12 29.99 9.45
C PRO A 39 2.96 29.08 10.68
N TYR A 40 2.25 29.54 11.69
CA TYR A 40 1.99 28.79 12.90
C TYR A 40 0.65 29.15 13.52
N HIS A 41 0.13 28.27 14.36
CA HIS A 41 -1.00 28.56 15.23
C HIS A 41 -0.62 28.30 16.69
N LYS A 42 -1.32 28.93 17.62
CA LYS A 42 -1.14 28.70 19.06
C LYS A 42 -2.23 27.77 19.58
N THR A 43 -1.84 26.80 20.42
CA THR A 43 -2.82 26.04 21.21
C THR A 43 -3.46 26.93 22.28
N GLU A 44 -4.52 26.48 22.91
CA GLU A 44 -5.16 27.15 24.05
C GLU A 44 -4.16 27.44 25.19
N THR A 45 -3.17 26.58 25.35
CA THR A 45 -2.07 26.72 26.33
C THR A 45 -0.94 27.62 25.86
N GLY A 46 -1.07 28.28 24.70
CA GLY A 46 -0.10 29.22 24.15
C GLY A 46 1.09 28.61 23.42
N HIS A 47 1.17 27.28 23.30
CA HIS A 47 2.24 26.61 22.56
C HIS A 47 2.08 26.76 21.04
N ARG A 48 3.17 27.06 20.34
CA ARG A 48 3.19 27.13 18.87
C ARG A 48 3.13 25.75 18.26
N ARG A 49 2.29 25.59 17.24
CA ARG A 49 2.17 24.41 16.39
C ARG A 49 2.30 24.84 14.93
N ILE A 50 3.09 24.11 14.17
CA ILE A 50 3.42 24.39 12.77
C ILE A 50 2.90 23.21 11.96
N LEU A 51 2.10 23.44 10.92
CA LEU A 51 1.63 22.37 10.05
C LEU A 51 2.82 21.80 9.25
N ALA A 52 2.81 20.51 9.01
CA ALA A 52 3.83 19.86 8.20
C ALA A 52 3.94 20.48 6.79
N LYS A 53 2.79 20.88 6.23
CA LYS A 53 2.75 21.60 4.95
C LYS A 53 3.55 22.90 5.03
N ASP A 54 3.37 23.71 6.07
CA ASP A 54 4.06 25.00 6.22
C ASP A 54 5.58 24.81 6.38
N VAL A 55 6.00 23.69 7.02
CA VAL A 55 7.41 23.31 7.07
C VAL A 55 7.94 22.94 5.68
N CYS A 56 7.17 22.18 4.89
CA CYS A 56 7.53 21.86 3.51
C CYS A 56 7.66 23.11 2.65
N ASP A 57 6.66 24.03 2.70
CA ASP A 57 6.65 25.26 1.93
C ASP A 57 7.88 26.13 2.27
N TYR A 58 8.25 26.23 3.55
CA TYR A 58 9.48 26.91 3.98
C TYR A 58 10.74 26.24 3.42
N LEU A 59 10.86 24.90 3.53
CA LEU A 59 12.00 24.16 3.00
C LEU A 59 12.13 24.28 1.48
N GLU A 60 11.01 24.33 0.78
CA GLU A 60 10.95 24.53 -0.68
C GLU A 60 11.48 25.90 -1.08
N THR A 61 11.05 26.97 -0.38
CA THR A 61 11.56 28.34 -0.60
C THR A 61 13.07 28.48 -0.34
N GLN A 62 13.62 27.61 0.53
CA GLN A 62 15.06 27.57 0.83
C GLN A 62 15.84 26.63 -0.10
N ASN A 63 15.21 25.99 -1.09
CA ASN A 63 15.80 24.95 -1.95
C ASN A 63 16.40 23.79 -1.13
N MET A 64 15.82 23.48 0.02
CA MET A 64 16.25 22.41 0.94
C MET A 64 15.36 21.19 0.90
N LEU A 65 14.21 21.25 0.21
CA LEU A 65 13.27 20.16 0.05
C LEU A 65 13.56 19.44 -1.26
N PHE A 66 13.67 18.12 -1.18
CA PHE A 66 13.53 17.27 -2.35
C PHE A 66 12.08 16.84 -2.44
N ASP A 67 11.43 17.12 -3.54
CA ASP A 67 10.29 16.30 -3.93
C ASP A 67 10.79 14.86 -4.01
N ASP A 68 10.02 13.93 -3.45
CA ASP A 68 10.30 12.52 -3.67
C ASP A 68 10.34 12.35 -5.18
N ASP A 69 11.56 12.18 -5.69
CA ASP A 69 11.82 12.14 -7.11
C ASP A 69 10.93 11.05 -7.70
N GLU A 70 9.94 11.42 -8.51
CA GLU A 70 9.06 10.46 -9.20
C GLU A 70 9.89 9.43 -9.97
N SER A 71 11.14 9.78 -10.30
CA SER A 71 12.10 8.87 -10.91
C SER A 71 12.54 7.73 -9.98
N MET A 72 12.37 7.87 -8.66
CA MET A 72 12.71 6.85 -7.66
C MET A 72 11.54 5.91 -7.34
N LYS A 73 10.31 6.26 -7.70
CA LYS A 73 9.17 5.38 -7.53
C LYS A 73 9.24 4.22 -8.51
N ALA A 74 8.89 3.03 -8.02
CA ALA A 74 8.83 1.84 -8.85
C ALA A 74 7.44 1.65 -9.44
N ASP A 75 7.38 1.14 -10.65
CA ASP A 75 6.21 0.48 -11.19
C ASP A 75 6.26 -0.98 -10.75
N VAL A 76 5.18 -1.49 -10.16
CA VAL A 76 5.16 -2.81 -9.55
C VAL A 76 4.22 -3.73 -10.32
N ILE A 77 4.72 -4.86 -10.79
CA ILE A 77 3.88 -5.96 -11.26
C ILE A 77 3.49 -6.79 -10.04
N TYR A 78 2.20 -7.02 -9.87
CA TYR A 78 1.71 -8.00 -8.92
C TYR A 78 1.05 -9.16 -9.66
N ALA A 79 1.52 -10.38 -9.40
CA ALA A 79 1.02 -11.61 -10.01
C ALA A 79 0.73 -12.66 -8.93
N ARG A 80 -0.32 -13.45 -9.14
CA ARG A 80 -0.78 -14.46 -8.19
C ARG A 80 -1.32 -15.70 -8.89
N VAL A 81 -1.03 -16.86 -8.32
CA VAL A 81 -1.73 -18.11 -8.60
C VAL A 81 -2.22 -18.71 -7.29
N SER A 82 -3.29 -19.51 -7.33
CA SER A 82 -3.90 -20.06 -6.11
C SER A 82 -3.11 -21.22 -5.53
N THR A 83 -2.46 -22.03 -6.35
CA THR A 83 -1.81 -23.27 -5.93
C THR A 83 -0.36 -23.38 -6.41
N HIS A 84 0.46 -24.15 -5.68
CA HIS A 84 1.80 -24.54 -6.13
C HIS A 84 1.79 -25.36 -7.43
N LYS A 85 0.72 -26.11 -7.70
CA LYS A 85 0.57 -26.84 -8.95
C LYS A 85 0.50 -25.89 -10.16
N GLN A 86 -0.24 -24.79 -10.05
CA GLN A 86 -0.31 -23.74 -11.07
C GLN A 86 1.05 -23.06 -11.25
N ALA A 87 1.75 -22.73 -10.15
CA ALA A 87 3.09 -22.17 -10.21
C ALA A 87 4.06 -23.13 -10.94
N ASN A 88 4.09 -24.41 -10.57
CA ASN A 88 4.96 -25.42 -11.19
C ASN A 88 4.64 -25.64 -12.68
N ARG A 89 3.39 -25.40 -13.11
CA ARG A 89 2.95 -25.44 -14.52
C ARG A 89 3.40 -24.20 -15.31
N GLY A 90 3.97 -23.19 -14.64
CA GLY A 90 4.44 -21.96 -15.24
C GLY A 90 3.32 -20.92 -15.46
N ASP A 91 2.17 -21.07 -14.82
CA ASP A 91 1.07 -20.11 -14.96
C ASP A 91 1.43 -18.74 -14.41
N LEU A 92 2.18 -18.70 -13.29
CA LEU A 92 2.68 -17.48 -12.67
C LEU A 92 3.65 -16.74 -13.59
N ASP A 93 4.60 -17.47 -14.18
CA ASP A 93 5.60 -16.88 -15.08
C ASP A 93 4.96 -16.33 -16.35
N ARG A 94 4.00 -17.06 -16.94
CA ARG A 94 3.24 -16.58 -18.10
C ARG A 94 2.44 -15.31 -17.78
N GLN A 95 1.88 -15.23 -16.58
CA GLN A 95 1.17 -14.04 -16.12
C GLN A 95 2.12 -12.84 -16.01
N ILE A 96 3.27 -13.02 -15.37
CA ILE A 96 4.30 -11.98 -15.22
C ILE A 96 4.79 -11.53 -16.61
N GLU A 97 5.04 -12.45 -17.52
CA GLU A 97 5.55 -12.14 -18.85
C GLU A 97 4.55 -11.29 -19.65
N LYS A 98 3.26 -11.66 -19.65
CA LYS A 98 2.20 -10.86 -20.30
C LYS A 98 2.16 -9.44 -19.75
N VAL A 99 2.21 -9.28 -18.43
CA VAL A 99 2.17 -7.96 -17.79
C VAL A 99 3.46 -7.18 -18.06
N LYS A 100 4.64 -7.82 -18.09
CA LYS A 100 5.90 -7.19 -18.45
C LYS A 100 5.89 -6.64 -19.87
N LEU A 101 5.42 -7.41 -20.84
CA LEU A 101 5.31 -6.99 -22.24
C LEU A 101 4.43 -5.74 -22.38
N PHE A 102 3.34 -5.68 -21.64
CA PHE A 102 2.48 -4.49 -21.60
C PHE A 102 3.22 -3.31 -20.94
N ALA A 103 3.84 -3.52 -19.78
CA ALA A 103 4.53 -2.48 -19.02
C ALA A 103 5.68 -1.85 -19.80
N ILE A 104 6.41 -2.61 -20.63
CA ILE A 104 7.48 -2.09 -21.48
C ILE A 104 6.96 -1.00 -22.44
N ASN A 105 5.75 -1.18 -22.99
CA ASN A 105 5.12 -0.20 -23.89
C ASN A 105 4.66 1.07 -23.14
N GLU A 106 4.56 1.02 -21.81
CA GLU A 106 4.12 2.11 -20.93
C GLU A 106 5.30 2.95 -20.38
N ASN A 107 6.50 2.88 -20.99
CA ASN A 107 7.69 3.64 -20.57
C ASN A 107 8.08 3.43 -19.09
N VAL A 108 7.99 2.21 -18.60
CA VAL A 108 8.39 1.84 -17.23
C VAL A 108 9.90 1.98 -17.06
N LYS A 109 10.35 2.76 -16.06
CA LYS A 109 11.77 3.00 -15.79
C LYS A 109 12.34 2.11 -14.70
N ASN A 110 11.57 1.80 -13.68
CA ASN A 110 11.98 0.99 -12.53
C ASN A 110 10.88 -0.03 -12.25
N LEU A 111 11.09 -1.29 -12.63
CA LEU A 111 10.09 -2.35 -12.56
C LEU A 111 10.44 -3.35 -11.46
N ILE A 112 9.53 -3.51 -10.49
CA ILE A 112 9.61 -4.51 -9.42
C ILE A 112 8.51 -5.54 -9.63
N VAL A 113 8.81 -6.82 -9.39
CA VAL A 113 7.82 -7.90 -9.45
C VAL A 113 7.56 -8.40 -8.03
N LYS A 114 6.29 -8.44 -7.65
CA LYS A 114 5.79 -9.06 -6.42
C LYS A 114 4.85 -10.20 -6.77
N THR A 115 5.01 -11.32 -6.08
CA THR A 115 4.23 -12.52 -6.38
C THR A 115 3.72 -13.18 -5.11
N ASP A 116 2.59 -13.88 -5.23
CA ASP A 116 2.08 -14.77 -4.20
C ASP A 116 1.59 -16.09 -4.81
N ILE A 117 1.69 -17.15 -4.02
CA ILE A 117 1.02 -18.44 -4.25
C ILE A 117 0.03 -18.60 -3.11
N GLY A 118 -1.25 -18.46 -3.41
CA GLY A 118 -2.34 -18.54 -2.43
C GLY A 118 -3.65 -18.01 -2.98
N SER A 119 -4.75 -18.38 -2.35
CA SER A 119 -6.10 -17.96 -2.73
C SER A 119 -6.25 -16.43 -2.74
N GLY A 120 -7.08 -15.93 -3.63
CA GLY A 120 -7.51 -14.52 -3.67
C GLY A 120 -8.30 -14.09 -2.44
N LEU A 121 -8.78 -15.04 -1.63
CA LEU A 121 -9.48 -14.83 -0.36
C LEU A 121 -8.52 -14.66 0.83
N ASN A 122 -7.27 -15.11 0.69
CA ASN A 122 -6.27 -14.97 1.73
C ASN A 122 -5.80 -13.50 1.82
N ASP A 123 -6.08 -12.85 2.92
CA ASP A 123 -5.68 -11.46 3.21
C ASP A 123 -4.25 -11.33 3.76
N ASN A 124 -3.61 -12.45 4.14
CA ASN A 124 -2.26 -12.49 4.71
C ASN A 124 -1.19 -12.91 3.68
N ARG A 125 -1.34 -12.49 2.42
CA ARG A 125 -0.38 -12.77 1.35
C ARG A 125 0.83 -11.83 1.46
N LYS A 126 2.03 -12.41 1.60
CA LYS A 126 3.27 -11.66 1.86
C LYS A 126 3.62 -10.66 0.76
N GLY A 127 3.43 -11.05 -0.51
CA GLY A 127 3.69 -10.18 -1.65
C GLY A 127 2.73 -8.99 -1.70
N LEU A 128 1.43 -9.22 -1.44
CA LEU A 128 0.42 -8.16 -1.40
C LEU A 128 0.66 -7.21 -0.22
N LEU A 129 0.92 -7.74 0.99
CA LEU A 129 1.22 -6.91 2.15
C LEU A 129 2.48 -6.06 1.92
N SER A 130 3.55 -6.65 1.37
CA SER A 130 4.75 -5.90 1.00
C SER A 130 4.49 -4.83 -0.07
N LEU A 131 3.57 -5.06 -1.00
CA LEU A 131 3.14 -4.05 -1.97
C LEU A 131 2.42 -2.89 -1.28
N ILE A 132 1.51 -3.20 -0.35
CA ILE A 132 0.77 -2.19 0.42
C ILE A 132 1.75 -1.33 1.25
N ASP A 133 2.73 -1.95 1.92
CA ASP A 133 3.76 -1.24 2.66
C ASP A 133 4.54 -0.27 1.75
N MET A 134 4.95 -0.73 0.57
CA MET A 134 5.64 0.12 -0.41
C MET A 134 4.76 1.29 -0.90
N ILE A 135 3.45 1.08 -1.05
CA ILE A 135 2.50 2.14 -1.42
C ILE A 135 2.41 3.18 -0.31
N GLN A 136 2.27 2.75 0.94
CA GLN A 136 2.22 3.63 2.12
C GLN A 136 3.51 4.42 2.31
N GLU A 137 4.65 3.84 1.97
CA GLU A 137 5.96 4.48 1.99
C GLU A 137 6.21 5.43 0.81
N GLY A 138 5.23 5.58 -0.12
CA GLY A 138 5.36 6.45 -1.29
C GLY A 138 6.36 5.96 -2.34
N LYS A 139 6.73 4.67 -2.33
CA LYS A 139 7.74 4.07 -3.21
C LYS A 139 7.17 3.53 -4.52
N VAL A 140 5.85 3.54 -4.69
CA VAL A 140 5.16 2.99 -5.87
C VAL A 140 4.56 4.12 -6.70
N ASN A 141 4.70 4.01 -8.02
CA ASN A 141 4.07 4.89 -8.99
C ASN A 141 2.80 4.24 -9.55
N ARG A 142 2.92 3.03 -10.10
CA ARG A 142 1.80 2.27 -10.67
C ARG A 142 1.88 0.81 -10.25
N VAL A 143 0.72 0.16 -10.16
CA VAL A 143 0.61 -1.30 -9.95
C VAL A 143 0.00 -1.92 -11.20
N PHE A 144 0.71 -2.82 -11.84
CA PHE A 144 0.26 -3.57 -13.01
C PHE A 144 -0.21 -4.96 -12.59
N ILE A 145 -1.42 -5.32 -12.97
CA ILE A 145 -2.01 -6.64 -12.73
C ILE A 145 -2.63 -7.18 -14.03
N LEU A 146 -2.63 -8.49 -14.19
CA LEU A 146 -3.24 -9.08 -15.37
C LEU A 146 -4.78 -8.93 -15.35
N TYR A 147 -5.39 -9.28 -14.21
CA TYR A 147 -6.85 -9.17 -13.95
C TYR A 147 -7.06 -8.65 -12.53
N LYS A 148 -8.22 -8.04 -12.25
CA LYS A 148 -8.58 -7.51 -10.94
C LYS A 148 -8.53 -8.56 -9.82
N ASP A 149 -8.94 -9.79 -10.12
CA ASP A 149 -8.96 -10.91 -9.17
C ASP A 149 -7.56 -11.42 -8.80
N ARG A 150 -6.52 -11.05 -9.57
CA ARG A 150 -5.13 -11.30 -9.17
C ARG A 150 -4.76 -10.52 -7.93
N LEU A 151 -5.25 -9.28 -7.82
CA LEU A 151 -4.98 -8.46 -6.65
C LEU A 151 -5.74 -8.97 -5.41
N THR A 152 -7.04 -9.15 -5.55
CA THR A 152 -7.91 -9.72 -4.51
C THR A 152 -9.22 -10.23 -5.11
N ARG A 153 -9.80 -11.27 -4.50
CA ARG A 153 -11.09 -11.79 -4.94
C ARG A 153 -12.24 -10.88 -4.52
N PHE A 154 -12.15 -10.29 -3.32
CA PHE A 154 -13.11 -9.32 -2.79
C PHE A 154 -12.38 -8.05 -2.35
N GLY A 155 -13.11 -6.93 -2.32
CA GLY A 155 -12.56 -5.68 -1.80
C GLY A 155 -11.61 -4.93 -2.75
N TYR A 156 -11.58 -5.25 -4.05
CA TYR A 156 -10.78 -4.55 -5.06
C TYR A 156 -10.94 -3.02 -4.97
N HIS A 157 -12.18 -2.54 -4.86
CA HIS A 157 -12.45 -1.10 -4.78
C HIS A 157 -11.88 -0.42 -3.53
N TYR A 158 -11.72 -1.17 -2.41
CA TYR A 158 -11.04 -0.62 -1.23
C TYR A 158 -9.55 -0.43 -1.49
N LEU A 159 -8.89 -1.42 -2.09
CA LEU A 159 -7.49 -1.33 -2.47
C LEU A 159 -7.27 -0.23 -3.52
N GLU A 160 -8.13 -0.12 -4.50
CA GLU A 160 -8.09 0.93 -5.52
C GLU A 160 -8.19 2.33 -4.88
N LYS A 161 -9.09 2.53 -3.91
CA LYS A 161 -9.20 3.80 -3.17
C LYS A 161 -7.96 4.10 -2.34
N ILE A 162 -7.38 3.08 -1.69
CA ILE A 162 -6.12 3.24 -0.93
C ILE A 162 -4.99 3.64 -1.87
N CYS A 163 -4.83 2.94 -3.01
CA CYS A 163 -3.84 3.27 -4.01
C CYS A 163 -4.00 4.72 -4.49
N ASN A 164 -5.22 5.11 -4.88
CA ASN A 164 -5.53 6.46 -5.35
C ASN A 164 -5.22 7.53 -4.29
N PHE A 165 -5.50 7.26 -3.01
CA PHE A 165 -5.18 8.17 -1.90
C PHE A 165 -3.66 8.43 -1.79
N HIS A 166 -2.83 7.44 -2.10
CA HIS A 166 -1.38 7.55 -2.14
C HIS A 166 -0.82 7.99 -3.52
N GLY A 167 -1.70 8.37 -4.45
CA GLY A 167 -1.30 8.79 -5.80
C GLY A 167 -0.81 7.62 -6.69
N VAL A 168 -1.18 6.38 -6.35
CA VAL A 168 -0.82 5.17 -7.09
C VAL A 168 -1.99 4.72 -7.96
N SER A 169 -1.77 4.51 -9.25
CA SER A 169 -2.79 3.96 -10.16
C SER A 169 -2.63 2.45 -10.34
N ILE A 170 -3.76 1.73 -10.39
CA ILE A 170 -3.79 0.31 -10.74
C ILE A 170 -4.11 0.18 -12.22
N VAL A 171 -3.23 -0.48 -12.96
CA VAL A 171 -3.36 -0.75 -14.39
C VAL A 171 -3.73 -2.22 -14.57
N VAL A 172 -4.93 -2.49 -15.08
CA VAL A 172 -5.40 -3.83 -15.43
C VAL A 172 -5.08 -4.07 -16.90
N VAL A 173 -4.25 -5.08 -17.17
CA VAL A 173 -3.68 -5.32 -18.50
C VAL A 173 -4.67 -6.00 -19.44
N SER A 174 -5.56 -6.82 -18.92
CA SER A 174 -6.56 -7.54 -19.71
C SER A 174 -7.96 -7.38 -19.12
N ASP A 175 -8.90 -7.02 -19.97
CA ASP A 175 -10.33 -6.95 -19.64
C ASP A 175 -11.06 -8.29 -19.96
N GLU A 176 -10.33 -9.33 -20.35
CA GLU A 176 -10.93 -10.62 -20.65
C GLU A 176 -11.64 -11.16 -19.40
N THR A 177 -12.95 -11.13 -19.45
CA THR A 177 -13.83 -11.77 -18.49
C THR A 177 -13.68 -13.29 -18.61
N GLU A 178 -13.24 -13.89 -17.50
CA GLU A 178 -13.28 -15.33 -17.21
C GLU A 178 -12.70 -16.27 -18.28
N SER A 179 -11.40 -16.50 -18.21
CA SER A 179 -10.86 -17.74 -18.79
C SER A 179 -11.33 -18.95 -17.97
N ALA A 180 -11.40 -20.14 -18.59
CA ALA A 180 -11.74 -21.39 -17.89
C ALA A 180 -10.90 -21.59 -16.60
N SER A 181 -9.64 -21.14 -16.61
CA SER A 181 -8.74 -21.15 -15.46
C SER A 181 -9.22 -20.26 -14.30
N GLN A 182 -9.88 -19.13 -14.56
CA GLN A 182 -10.41 -18.24 -13.50
C GLN A 182 -11.63 -18.84 -12.83
N SER A 183 -12.51 -19.51 -13.63
CA SER A 183 -13.67 -20.21 -13.10
C SER A 183 -13.27 -21.41 -12.25
N GLU A 184 -12.23 -22.16 -12.64
CA GLU A 184 -11.67 -23.25 -11.84
C GLU A 184 -11.09 -22.72 -10.50
N GLU A 185 -10.32 -21.63 -10.52
CA GLU A 185 -9.80 -21.00 -9.30
C GLU A 185 -10.92 -20.49 -8.39
N LEU A 186 -11.98 -19.91 -8.93
CA LEU A 186 -13.13 -19.48 -8.15
C LEU A 186 -13.81 -20.68 -7.46
N ALA A 187 -13.98 -21.80 -8.16
CA ALA A 187 -14.53 -23.01 -7.58
C ALA A 187 -13.64 -23.55 -6.44
N GLU A 188 -12.32 -23.59 -6.64
CA GLU A 188 -11.34 -23.97 -5.60
C GLU A 188 -11.41 -23.03 -4.38
N ASP A 189 -11.46 -21.70 -4.60
CA ASP A 189 -11.61 -20.70 -3.54
C ASP A 189 -12.92 -20.92 -2.72
N ILE A 190 -14.03 -21.23 -3.38
CA ILE A 190 -15.32 -21.51 -2.71
C ILE A 190 -15.25 -22.81 -1.91
N ILE A 191 -14.64 -23.87 -2.45
CA ILE A 191 -14.47 -25.14 -1.74
C ILE A 191 -13.61 -24.93 -0.47
N GLU A 192 -12.52 -24.18 -0.56
CA GLU A 192 -11.66 -23.84 0.58
C GLU A 192 -12.45 -23.08 1.66
N LEU A 193 -13.29 -22.12 1.27
CA LEU A 193 -14.17 -21.39 2.16
C LEU A 193 -15.14 -22.34 2.89
N ILE A 194 -15.81 -23.24 2.15
CA ILE A 194 -16.76 -24.20 2.69
C ILE A 194 -16.06 -25.14 3.68
N HIS A 195 -14.85 -25.62 3.37
CA HIS A 195 -14.07 -26.46 4.28
C HIS A 195 -13.70 -25.72 5.58
N SER A 196 -13.28 -24.46 5.47
CA SER A 196 -12.98 -23.63 6.63
C SER A 196 -14.20 -23.40 7.52
N PHE A 197 -15.36 -23.15 6.94
CA PHE A 197 -16.63 -23.02 7.68
C PHE A 197 -17.05 -24.33 8.32
N SER A 198 -16.94 -25.44 7.61
CA SER A 198 -17.30 -26.77 8.12
C SER A 198 -16.45 -27.15 9.33
N GLY A 199 -15.15 -26.86 9.31
CA GLY A 199 -14.26 -27.06 10.45
C GLY A 199 -14.68 -26.26 11.68
N LYS A 200 -14.95 -24.96 11.49
CA LYS A 200 -15.41 -24.09 12.58
C LYS A 200 -16.76 -24.51 13.17
N LEU A 201 -17.71 -24.93 12.32
CA LEU A 201 -19.01 -25.44 12.76
C LEU A 201 -18.87 -26.72 13.57
N TYR A 202 -17.96 -27.61 13.18
CA TYR A 202 -17.69 -28.84 13.93
C TYR A 202 -17.09 -28.54 15.33
N GLU A 203 -16.13 -27.62 15.41
CA GLU A 203 -15.56 -27.17 16.67
C GLU A 203 -16.62 -26.53 17.59
N LEU A 204 -17.48 -25.67 17.02
CA LEU A 204 -18.55 -25.00 17.76
C LEU A 204 -19.55 -26.05 18.32
N ARG A 205 -19.95 -27.02 17.49
CA ARG A 205 -20.84 -28.12 17.91
C ARG A 205 -20.21 -28.97 19.01
N SER A 206 -18.91 -29.24 18.95
CA SER A 206 -18.17 -29.97 19.97
C SER A 206 -18.11 -29.22 21.30
N LYS A 207 -17.96 -27.88 21.29
CA LYS A 207 -17.97 -27.05 22.48
C LYS A 207 -19.35 -27.02 23.14
N ILE A 208 -20.40 -26.79 22.36
CA ILE A 208 -21.78 -26.79 22.86
C ILE A 208 -22.15 -28.14 23.49
N LYS A 209 -21.72 -29.25 22.85
CA LYS A 209 -21.99 -30.59 23.41
C LYS A 209 -21.29 -30.81 24.76
N LYS A 210 -20.05 -30.33 24.91
CA LYS A 210 -19.33 -30.41 26.19
C LYS A 210 -20.02 -29.60 27.30
N GLU A 211 -20.47 -28.40 26.97
CA GLU A 211 -21.19 -27.54 27.94
C GLU A 211 -22.49 -28.16 28.40
N ILE A 212 -23.20 -28.89 27.53
CA ILE A 212 -24.44 -29.60 27.87
C ILE A 212 -24.16 -30.87 28.70
N ASP A 213 -23.06 -31.57 28.44
CA ASP A 213 -22.68 -32.82 29.15
C ASP A 213 -22.09 -32.50 30.55
N ASP A 214 -21.65 -31.24 30.80
CA ASP A 214 -21.08 -30.77 32.08
C ASP A 214 -22.13 -30.11 33.01
N GLU A 215 -23.41 -29.91 32.60
CA GLU A 215 -24.59 -29.50 33.40
C GLU A 215 -25.39 -30.71 33.86
#